data_4170966b8af38444e888b5ea9a80a601
#
_entry.id   4170966b8af38444e888b5ea9a80a601
#
_cell.length_a   1.000
_cell.length_b   1.000
_cell.length_c   1.000
_cell.angle_alpha   90.00
_cell.angle_beta   90.00
_cell.angle_gamma   90.00
#
_symmetry.space_group_name_H-M   'P 1'
#
loop_
_entity.id
_entity.type
_entity.pdbx_description
1 polymer ?
#
loop_
_entity_poly.entity_id
_entity_poly.type
_entity_poly.pdbx_seq_one_letter_code
_entity_poly.pdbx_strand_id
1 'polypeptide(L)'
;MANLNPNSTSYFHSYEPNTNDLTMAMDYTEDGKPAIRVLSNIQGDIVIEGEVTIPGIVTVTNTDDDPLFTHTHIYDENEVEYTDSNPFTIDGTVTVLQGTDPWTVDGTVNIGTMPNVTVNQPVAVTDNDGSLTVDGTVSVDNFPATQTVDGTVNIGTLPEVEIKNDTGNPITVIGTTINPFGLPVVSVDDDTVQHTSTNRRKVSNYEITEFNTFQYTKDPLIWDEEVTGTASSTLNTYEATLVLSVGTTTGDRIERQTKRVLPYIPGRENEVIMHFKLNAQQTGIVKRLGILDETSGIYLEDDGTTYNVVLRKTTAGGTAETRIARANWNGDKLDGTGGSGHNLDFTKFQTLVIEYNWFTGHTELKFIIDNYTHPIHQFEFNNSEDTVITNTPFLPIKWDIHNTTGASGTHTMEISSYATLSEAGSVPLGVKNTVTTPLDGITCSDALTFYPILSIRLRTDRIKGIVLPQNFQVAALDNSPLFYKVLLNPTLTGATTWSTYADTHIEYNTDATAVTEGDFIVDAGYIDPNGQGAKLPLDSASAFQLGRENMGTTSEIITIAAATGSANKDVYASFGWIEVR
;
A
#
# COMPACT_ATOMS: atom_id res chain seq x y z
N MET A 1 45.23 -9.56 -2.43
CA MET A 1 44.65 -8.23 -2.18
C MET A 1 43.98 -7.82 -3.49
N ALA A 2 42.67 -7.95 -3.56
CA ALA A 2 41.90 -7.54 -4.74
C ALA A 2 41.48 -6.08 -4.52
N ASN A 3 41.74 -5.24 -5.51
CA ASN A 3 41.28 -3.85 -5.55
C ASN A 3 39.76 -3.84 -5.57
N LEU A 4 39.13 -3.45 -4.48
CA LEU A 4 37.70 -3.26 -4.39
C LEU A 4 37.34 -1.88 -4.95
N ASN A 5 36.47 -1.88 -5.93
CA ASN A 5 35.88 -0.68 -6.51
C ASN A 5 34.97 0.01 -5.45
N PRO A 6 35.12 1.29 -5.15
CA PRO A 6 34.36 1.98 -4.09
C PRO A 6 32.84 2.10 -4.33
N ASN A 7 32.34 1.64 -5.47
CA ASN A 7 30.91 1.70 -5.82
C ASN A 7 30.23 0.31 -5.89
N SER A 8 30.81 -0.73 -5.34
CA SER A 8 30.17 -2.04 -5.30
C SER A 8 29.89 -2.46 -3.87
N THR A 9 28.63 -2.61 -3.52
CA THR A 9 28.19 -3.26 -2.29
C THR A 9 28.56 -4.73 -2.35
N SER A 10 29.61 -5.15 -1.68
CA SER A 10 30.03 -6.55 -1.62
C SER A 10 29.45 -7.19 -0.37
N TYR A 11 28.49 -8.10 -0.56
CA TYR A 11 28.00 -8.98 0.52
C TYR A 11 28.91 -10.17 0.66
N PHE A 12 29.51 -10.37 1.82
CA PHE A 12 30.14 -11.62 2.17
C PHE A 12 29.14 -12.49 2.92
N HIS A 13 28.70 -13.58 2.30
CA HIS A 13 27.97 -14.65 2.95
C HIS A 13 28.95 -15.77 3.29
N SER A 14 29.14 -16.06 4.56
CA SER A 14 29.56 -17.39 4.98
C SER A 14 28.52 -17.89 5.97
N TYR A 15 27.72 -18.85 5.53
CA TYR A 15 26.79 -19.58 6.38
C TYR A 15 27.40 -20.94 6.65
N GLU A 16 27.81 -21.18 7.87
CA GLU A 16 28.06 -22.53 8.39
C GLU A 16 27.00 -22.84 9.47
N PRO A 17 26.25 -23.94 9.36
CA PRO A 17 25.05 -24.16 10.18
C PRO A 17 25.31 -24.57 11.64
N ASN A 18 26.51 -24.51 12.17
CA ASN A 18 26.85 -24.98 13.51
C ASN A 18 27.80 -24.10 14.34
N THR A 19 28.02 -22.86 13.96
CA THR A 19 28.77 -21.90 14.75
C THR A 19 27.95 -20.65 14.99
N ASN A 20 27.98 -20.12 16.21
CA ASN A 20 27.33 -18.87 16.62
C ASN A 20 28.05 -17.64 16.04
N ASP A 21 28.37 -17.64 14.76
CA ASP A 21 29.15 -16.56 14.16
C ASP A 21 28.25 -15.41 13.69
N LEU A 22 28.65 -14.22 14.07
CA LEU A 22 28.07 -12.95 13.74
C LEU A 22 28.31 -12.63 12.26
N THR A 23 27.25 -12.45 11.49
CA THR A 23 27.36 -11.95 10.12
C THR A 23 27.36 -10.43 10.13
N MET A 24 28.50 -9.83 9.84
CA MET A 24 28.66 -8.39 9.70
C MET A 24 28.80 -8.01 8.23
N ALA A 25 28.05 -6.99 7.80
CA ALA A 25 28.23 -6.37 6.49
C ALA A 25 28.96 -5.03 6.69
N MET A 26 29.99 -4.78 5.89
CA MET A 26 30.60 -3.46 5.81
C MET A 26 29.85 -2.61 4.79
N ASP A 27 29.39 -1.48 5.23
CA ASP A 27 28.77 -0.45 4.40
C ASP A 27 29.61 0.84 4.48
N TYR A 28 29.34 1.80 3.63
CA TYR A 28 30.03 3.09 3.66
C TYR A 28 29.00 4.20 3.85
N THR A 29 29.29 5.11 4.75
CA THR A 29 28.50 6.34 4.91
C THR A 29 28.66 7.25 3.68
N GLU A 30 27.76 8.22 3.49
CA GLU A 30 27.87 9.21 2.40
C GLU A 30 29.22 9.93 2.34
N ASP A 31 29.93 10.02 3.46
CA ASP A 31 31.28 10.60 3.56
C ASP A 31 32.40 9.60 3.23
N GLY A 32 32.06 8.39 2.78
CA GLY A 32 33.02 7.37 2.39
C GLY A 32 33.74 6.67 3.56
N LYS A 33 33.24 6.79 4.79
CA LYS A 33 33.78 6.10 5.96
C LYS A 33 33.16 4.72 6.12
N PRO A 34 33.94 3.69 6.49
CA PRO A 34 33.39 2.36 6.70
C PRO A 34 32.45 2.35 7.91
N ALA A 35 31.25 1.78 7.72
CA ALA A 35 30.26 1.52 8.75
C ALA A 35 29.99 0.02 8.84
N ILE A 36 29.80 -0.50 10.04
CA ILE A 36 29.48 -1.91 10.26
C ILE A 36 27.98 -2.04 10.51
N ARG A 37 27.29 -2.81 9.66
CA ARG A 37 25.89 -3.15 9.86
C ARG A 37 25.79 -4.58 10.37
N VAL A 38 25.19 -4.77 11.53
CA VAL A 38 24.93 -6.10 12.12
C VAL A 38 23.56 -6.60 11.64
N LEU A 39 23.52 -7.72 10.95
CA LEU A 39 22.32 -8.17 10.23
C LEU A 39 21.56 -9.34 10.86
N SER A 40 21.98 -9.90 12.01
CA SER A 40 21.24 -11.01 12.64
C SER A 40 21.58 -11.28 14.11
N ASN A 41 20.79 -12.12 14.75
CA ASN A 41 20.79 -12.48 16.17
C ASN A 41 22.19 -12.68 16.77
N ILE A 42 22.52 -11.85 17.73
CA ILE A 42 23.74 -11.99 18.53
C ILE A 42 23.38 -12.78 19.79
N GLN A 43 23.89 -13.99 19.89
CA GLN A 43 23.98 -14.70 21.17
C GLN A 43 25.47 -14.73 21.55
N GLY A 44 25.89 -13.77 22.39
CA GLY A 44 27.28 -13.66 22.85
C GLY A 44 27.75 -12.22 22.95
N ASP A 45 28.95 -12.03 23.47
CA ASP A 45 29.56 -10.73 23.71
C ASP A 45 30.03 -10.08 22.40
N ILE A 46 29.75 -8.78 22.23
CA ILE A 46 30.26 -7.99 21.11
C ILE A 46 31.52 -7.28 21.57
N VAL A 47 32.65 -7.65 21.00
CA VAL A 47 33.92 -6.93 21.19
C VAL A 47 34.10 -5.97 20.01
N ILE A 48 34.15 -4.66 20.28
CA ILE A 48 34.47 -3.64 19.29
C ILE A 48 35.92 -3.21 19.51
N GLU A 49 36.81 -3.63 18.61
CA GLU A 49 38.20 -3.16 18.60
C GLU A 49 38.30 -1.86 17.81
N GLY A 50 38.57 -0.75 18.49
CA GLY A 50 38.76 0.57 17.89
C GLY A 50 38.19 1.71 18.73
N GLU A 51 38.51 2.94 18.31
CA GLU A 51 38.02 4.14 18.98
C GLU A 51 36.55 4.40 18.57
N VAL A 52 35.64 4.31 19.52
CA VAL A 52 34.21 4.68 19.31
C VAL A 52 34.02 6.08 19.87
N THR A 53 33.88 7.06 18.99
CA THR A 53 33.55 8.43 19.39
C THR A 53 32.02 8.60 19.29
N ILE A 54 31.34 8.79 20.41
CA ILE A 54 29.91 9.13 20.47
C ILE A 54 29.79 10.64 20.63
N PRO A 55 29.48 11.39 19.60
CA PRO A 55 29.26 12.83 19.74
C PRO A 55 27.84 13.07 20.28
N GLY A 56 27.73 13.50 21.53
CA GLY A 56 26.47 13.88 22.14
C GLY A 56 26.32 13.49 23.60
N ILE A 57 25.22 13.92 24.23
CA ILE A 57 24.88 13.56 25.60
C ILE A 57 24.08 12.27 25.56
N VAL A 58 24.56 11.22 26.21
CA VAL A 58 23.88 9.92 26.32
C VAL A 58 23.24 9.83 27.71
N THR A 59 21.92 9.76 27.76
CA THR A 59 21.11 9.52 28.98
C THR A 59 20.63 8.07 28.99
N VAL A 60 20.82 7.27 29.98
CA VAL A 60 20.33 5.89 30.09
C VAL A 60 19.32 5.83 31.24
N THR A 61 18.05 5.58 30.98
CA THR A 61 17.02 5.42 32.03
C THR A 61 16.86 3.94 32.37
N ASN A 62 17.12 3.59 33.62
CA ASN A 62 16.80 2.28 34.17
C ASN A 62 15.64 2.42 35.16
N THR A 63 14.52 1.73 34.95
CA THR A 63 13.43 1.62 35.92
C THR A 63 13.57 0.26 36.62
N ASP A 64 13.43 0.25 37.92
CA ASP A 64 13.59 -0.95 38.77
C ASP A 64 12.67 -2.13 38.40
N ASP A 65 11.71 -1.93 37.50
CA ASP A 65 10.75 -2.95 37.06
C ASP A 65 11.12 -3.63 35.75
N ASP A 66 12.25 -3.29 35.12
CA ASP A 66 12.66 -3.90 33.84
C ASP A 66 13.94 -4.75 33.99
N PRO A 67 13.82 -6.10 34.06
CA PRO A 67 14.96 -7.01 34.24
C PRO A 67 15.89 -7.14 33.03
N LEU A 68 15.68 -6.34 31.98
CA LEU A 68 16.42 -6.45 30.72
C LEU A 68 17.83 -5.83 30.75
N PHE A 69 18.18 -5.10 31.78
CA PHE A 69 19.50 -4.50 31.96
C PHE A 69 20.40 -5.23 32.96
N THR A 70 20.14 -6.49 33.21
CA THR A 70 21.10 -7.31 33.93
C THR A 70 22.25 -7.67 33.00
N HIS A 71 23.39 -7.04 33.28
CA HIS A 71 24.72 -7.37 32.75
C HIS A 71 25.10 -6.74 31.40
N THR A 72 25.33 -5.43 31.41
CA THR A 72 26.33 -4.87 30.52
C THR A 72 27.66 -4.90 31.26
N HIS A 73 28.45 -5.91 31.01
CA HIS A 73 29.83 -5.96 31.53
C HIS A 73 30.68 -5.02 30.69
N ILE A 74 31.30 -4.04 31.31
CA ILE A 74 32.28 -3.13 30.67
C ILE A 74 33.65 -3.57 31.10
N TYR A 75 34.54 -3.84 30.15
CA TYR A 75 35.89 -4.28 30.36
C TYR A 75 36.87 -3.18 29.94
N ASP A 76 38.04 -3.14 30.59
CA ASP A 76 39.15 -2.31 30.17
C ASP A 76 39.98 -2.98 29.03
N GLU A 77 41.02 -2.30 28.58
CA GLU A 77 41.94 -2.78 27.51
C GLU A 77 42.70 -4.08 27.85
N ASN A 78 42.61 -4.56 29.09
CA ASN A 78 43.22 -5.80 29.56
C ASN A 78 42.18 -6.88 29.88
N GLU A 79 40.96 -6.73 29.42
CA GLU A 79 39.84 -7.65 29.68
C GLU A 79 39.42 -7.74 31.17
N VAL A 80 39.68 -6.68 31.95
CA VAL A 80 39.25 -6.60 33.34
C VAL A 80 37.91 -5.88 33.45
N GLU A 81 36.93 -6.57 34.00
CA GLU A 81 35.59 -6.02 34.20
C GLU A 81 35.57 -4.87 35.20
N TYR A 82 34.87 -3.78 34.89
CA TYR A 82 34.62 -2.70 35.83
C TYR A 82 33.50 -3.12 36.80
N THR A 83 33.89 -3.28 38.06
CA THR A 83 32.99 -3.68 39.16
C THR A 83 33.17 -2.72 40.34
N ASP A 84 32.44 -2.93 41.41
CA ASP A 84 32.61 -2.16 42.66
C ASP A 84 34.05 -2.19 43.20
N SER A 85 34.82 -3.23 42.84
CA SER A 85 36.23 -3.39 43.21
C SER A 85 37.20 -2.87 42.15
N ASN A 86 36.70 -2.56 40.96
CA ASN A 86 37.46 -2.00 39.83
C ASN A 86 36.55 -0.97 39.11
N PRO A 87 36.46 0.27 39.64
CA PRO A 87 35.53 1.25 39.14
C PRO A 87 35.97 1.89 37.81
N PHE A 88 34.99 2.25 36.99
CA PHE A 88 35.21 2.99 35.74
C PHE A 88 35.83 4.37 36.04
N THR A 89 36.96 4.66 35.43
CA THR A 89 37.61 5.95 35.54
C THR A 89 37.34 6.79 34.30
N ILE A 90 36.83 7.99 34.50
CA ILE A 90 36.63 8.98 33.43
C ILE A 90 37.83 9.93 33.44
N ASP A 91 38.67 9.82 32.42
CA ASP A 91 39.76 10.77 32.17
C ASP A 91 39.30 11.77 31.10
N GLY A 92 38.96 12.96 31.54
CA GLY A 92 38.44 13.98 30.61
C GLY A 92 37.52 15.02 31.26
N THR A 93 36.88 15.81 30.40
CA THR A 93 35.96 16.88 30.82
C THR A 93 34.54 16.34 30.90
N VAL A 94 33.94 16.38 32.08
CA VAL A 94 32.52 16.08 32.29
C VAL A 94 31.76 17.39 32.46
N THR A 95 30.84 17.67 31.55
CA THR A 95 29.95 18.83 31.65
C THR A 95 28.66 18.41 32.32
N VAL A 96 28.34 19.00 33.45
CA VAL A 96 27.12 18.73 34.22
C VAL A 96 26.23 19.96 34.18
N LEU A 97 25.02 19.82 33.58
CA LEU A 97 24.00 20.88 33.57
C LEU A 97 23.00 20.62 34.69
N GLN A 98 22.92 21.56 35.63
CA GLN A 98 21.97 21.47 36.73
C GLN A 98 20.61 22.07 36.32
N GLY A 99 19.52 21.33 36.59
CA GLY A 99 18.15 21.85 36.55
C GLY A 99 17.78 22.68 37.79
N THR A 100 16.51 22.91 38.01
CA THR A 100 15.96 23.75 39.10
C THR A 100 15.97 23.09 40.48
N ASP A 101 16.17 21.76 40.53
CA ASP A 101 16.12 20.99 41.78
C ASP A 101 17.52 20.78 42.39
N PRO A 102 17.66 20.77 43.71
CA PRO A 102 18.94 20.57 44.37
C PRO A 102 19.47 19.12 44.17
N TRP A 103 20.74 18.99 43.95
CA TRP A 103 21.41 17.72 43.83
C TRP A 103 21.67 17.06 45.19
N THR A 104 21.26 15.83 45.33
CA THR A 104 21.60 15.03 46.50
C THR A 104 22.71 14.05 46.07
N VAL A 105 23.85 14.13 46.72
CA VAL A 105 24.96 13.21 46.52
C VAL A 105 25.10 12.35 47.78
N ASP A 106 24.79 11.06 47.65
CA ASP A 106 24.99 10.08 48.72
C ASP A 106 26.22 9.24 48.38
N GLY A 107 27.36 9.51 49.00
CA GLY A 107 28.59 8.82 48.67
C GLY A 107 29.82 9.72 48.84
N THR A 108 30.98 9.17 48.47
CA THR A 108 32.28 9.87 48.58
C THR A 108 32.66 10.51 47.24
N VAL A 109 32.74 11.84 47.21
CA VAL A 109 33.26 12.62 46.08
C VAL A 109 34.64 13.14 46.41
N ASN A 110 35.68 12.67 45.70
CA ASN A 110 37.05 13.15 45.82
C ASN A 110 37.33 14.24 44.79
N ILE A 111 37.49 15.48 45.27
CA ILE A 111 37.80 16.64 44.42
C ILE A 111 39.23 17.08 44.71
N GLY A 112 40.11 16.88 43.71
CA GLY A 112 41.56 17.15 43.91
C GLY A 112 41.94 18.61 44.07
N THR A 113 41.22 19.56 43.45
CA THR A 113 41.48 20.99 43.59
C THR A 113 40.20 21.78 43.27
N MET A 114 39.67 22.54 44.23
CA MET A 114 38.54 23.47 44.03
C MET A 114 39.07 24.91 44.02
N PRO A 115 38.98 25.63 42.92
CA PRO A 115 39.22 27.06 42.93
C PRO A 115 37.92 27.80 43.33
N ASN A 116 37.95 28.53 44.47
CA ASN A 116 36.95 29.45 44.97
C ASN A 116 35.55 28.84 45.26
N VAL A 117 35.45 28.11 46.36
CA VAL A 117 34.12 27.77 46.94
C VAL A 117 33.74 28.84 47.97
N THR A 118 32.67 29.57 47.72
CA THR A 118 32.10 30.46 48.72
C THR A 118 31.00 29.71 49.48
N VAL A 119 31.27 29.36 50.72
CA VAL A 119 30.32 28.68 51.60
C VAL A 119 29.64 29.71 52.49
N ASN A 120 28.33 29.96 52.28
CA ASN A 120 27.57 30.95 53.03
C ASN A 120 27.01 30.44 54.36
N GLN A 121 27.28 29.22 54.75
CA GLN A 121 26.89 28.62 56.05
C GLN A 121 28.08 27.92 56.65
N PRO A 122 28.22 27.84 57.97
CA PRO A 122 29.35 27.12 58.57
C PRO A 122 29.27 25.63 58.31
N VAL A 123 30.16 25.13 57.49
CA VAL A 123 30.37 23.71 57.31
C VAL A 123 31.44 23.27 58.27
N ALA A 124 31.15 22.34 59.16
CA ALA A 124 32.16 21.68 59.97
C ALA A 124 32.93 20.69 59.04
N VAL A 125 34.07 21.15 58.52
CA VAL A 125 35.01 20.28 57.80
C VAL A 125 35.90 19.67 58.85
N THR A 126 35.73 18.40 59.16
CA THR A 126 36.66 17.62 59.98
C THR A 126 37.60 16.88 59.02
N ASP A 127 38.83 17.42 58.91
CA ASP A 127 39.92 16.73 58.27
C ASP A 127 40.52 15.74 59.27
N ASN A 128 40.19 14.47 59.10
CA ASN A 128 40.83 13.39 59.80
C ASN A 128 41.31 12.40 58.71
N ASP A 129 42.58 12.47 58.38
CA ASP A 129 43.25 11.64 57.39
C ASP A 129 42.86 11.87 55.90
N GLY A 130 42.53 13.10 55.50
CA GLY A 130 42.47 13.49 54.07
C GLY A 130 41.20 13.13 53.32
N SER A 131 40.10 12.79 53.96
CA SER A 131 38.80 12.65 53.28
C SER A 131 37.73 13.57 53.92
N LEU A 132 37.08 14.39 53.08
CA LEU A 132 35.94 15.18 53.46
C LEU A 132 34.69 14.36 53.22
N THR A 133 34.00 13.97 54.29
CA THR A 133 32.67 13.35 54.19
C THR A 133 31.62 14.44 54.37
N VAL A 134 30.80 14.64 53.36
CA VAL A 134 29.65 15.58 53.44
C VAL A 134 28.38 14.76 53.66
N ASP A 135 27.84 14.85 54.87
CA ASP A 135 26.61 14.19 55.26
C ASP A 135 25.47 15.24 55.22
N GLY A 136 24.71 15.20 54.15
CA GLY A 136 23.61 16.14 53.96
C GLY A 136 23.43 16.66 52.54
N THR A 137 22.50 17.59 52.36
CA THR A 137 22.22 18.21 51.05
C THR A 137 23.22 19.32 50.76
N VAL A 138 23.98 19.17 49.66
CA VAL A 138 24.87 20.22 49.13
C VAL A 138 24.11 20.96 48.03
N SER A 139 23.76 22.24 48.29
CA SER A 139 23.19 23.11 47.27
C SER A 139 24.28 23.95 46.64
N VAL A 140 24.52 23.85 45.36
CA VAL A 140 25.55 24.63 44.66
C VAL A 140 24.85 25.62 43.72
N ASP A 141 24.89 26.91 44.09
CA ASP A 141 24.15 27.97 43.40
C ASP A 141 24.86 28.49 42.13
N ASN A 142 26.09 28.11 41.90
CA ASN A 142 26.87 28.63 40.79
C ASN A 142 27.96 27.63 40.33
N PHE A 143 27.65 26.82 39.36
CA PHE A 143 28.64 26.01 38.67
C PHE A 143 29.22 26.75 37.46
N PRO A 144 30.49 26.79 37.24
CA PRO A 144 31.06 27.20 35.95
C PRO A 144 30.53 26.32 34.84
N ALA A 145 30.36 26.89 33.66
CA ALA A 145 29.80 26.19 32.48
C ALA A 145 30.56 24.91 32.06
N THR A 146 31.80 24.79 32.58
CA THR A 146 32.62 23.60 32.37
C THR A 146 33.35 23.29 33.65
N GLN A 147 33.24 22.07 34.16
CA GLN A 147 33.97 21.59 35.30
C GLN A 147 34.85 20.40 34.86
N THR A 148 36.15 20.52 35.04
CA THR A 148 37.08 19.42 34.78
C THR A 148 37.22 18.61 36.04
N VAL A 149 36.90 17.34 36.01
CA VAL A 149 37.09 16.39 37.11
C VAL A 149 38.31 15.54 36.76
N ASP A 150 39.39 15.75 37.51
CA ASP A 150 40.62 14.96 37.36
C ASP A 150 40.66 13.97 38.54
N GLY A 151 40.24 12.74 38.30
CA GLY A 151 40.13 11.72 39.33
C GLY A 151 38.98 10.74 39.14
N THR A 152 38.86 9.82 40.10
CA THR A 152 37.81 8.80 40.10
C THR A 152 36.52 9.34 40.71
N VAL A 153 35.40 9.31 39.94
CA VAL A 153 34.07 9.59 40.45
C VAL A 153 33.36 8.27 40.73
N ASN A 154 33.21 7.92 41.99
CA ASN A 154 32.43 6.75 42.40
C ASN A 154 30.95 7.14 42.56
N ILE A 155 30.11 6.68 41.66
CA ILE A 155 28.67 6.88 41.76
C ILE A 155 28.05 5.57 42.23
N GLY A 156 27.70 5.48 43.52
CA GLY A 156 27.25 4.25 44.16
C GLY A 156 25.89 3.71 43.68
N THR A 157 25.00 4.58 43.20
CA THR A 157 23.74 4.21 42.60
C THR A 157 23.26 5.34 41.68
N LEU A 158 22.99 5.02 40.43
CA LEU A 158 22.35 5.94 39.50
C LEU A 158 20.83 5.61 39.46
N PRO A 159 19.98 6.40 40.09
CA PRO A 159 18.55 6.08 40.11
C PRO A 159 17.85 6.26 38.76
N GLU A 160 18.33 7.14 37.92
CA GLU A 160 17.76 7.37 36.59
C GLU A 160 18.75 8.18 35.74
N VAL A 161 19.01 7.73 34.53
CA VAL A 161 19.80 8.49 33.55
C VAL A 161 18.87 8.86 32.39
N GLU A 162 18.50 10.12 32.24
CA GLU A 162 17.65 10.60 31.15
C GLU A 162 18.49 11.08 29.97
N ILE A 163 18.32 10.51 28.78
CA ILE A 163 18.91 11.02 27.53
C ILE A 163 18.03 12.14 26.99
N LYS A 164 18.38 13.39 27.19
CA LYS A 164 17.73 14.51 26.50
C LYS A 164 18.40 14.75 25.16
N ASN A 165 17.64 14.47 24.10
CA ASN A 165 18.04 14.83 22.76
C ASN A 165 17.77 16.33 22.54
N ASP A 166 18.80 17.10 22.19
CA ASP A 166 18.63 18.49 21.81
C ASP A 166 18.28 18.57 20.31
N THR A 167 17.38 19.50 19.98
CA THR A 167 16.71 19.66 18.68
C THR A 167 17.61 19.90 17.45
N GLY A 168 18.92 19.73 17.57
CA GLY A 168 19.86 19.94 16.46
C GLY A 168 20.64 18.70 16.01
N ASN A 169 20.59 17.61 16.75
CA ASN A 169 21.39 16.42 16.42
C ASN A 169 20.72 15.16 16.97
N PRO A 170 19.80 14.55 16.23
CA PRO A 170 19.07 13.39 16.71
C PRO A 170 20.01 12.21 16.94
N ILE A 171 20.07 11.75 18.18
CA ILE A 171 20.69 10.46 18.49
C ILE A 171 19.66 9.40 18.11
N THR A 172 19.99 8.60 17.11
CA THR A 172 19.18 7.43 16.80
C THR A 172 19.38 6.39 17.90
N VAL A 173 18.44 6.32 18.84
CA VAL A 173 18.40 5.23 19.80
C VAL A 173 17.78 4.03 19.08
N ILE A 174 18.61 3.07 18.73
CA ILE A 174 18.11 1.79 18.23
C ILE A 174 17.54 1.04 19.43
N GLY A 175 16.24 1.19 19.65
CA GLY A 175 15.52 0.44 20.67
C GLY A 175 15.44 -1.04 20.27
N THR A 176 16.01 -1.92 21.06
CA THR A 176 15.78 -3.35 20.89
C THR A 176 14.51 -3.73 21.62
N THR A 177 13.40 -3.86 20.90
CA THR A 177 12.17 -4.44 21.47
C THR A 177 12.31 -5.95 21.45
N ILE A 178 12.41 -6.58 22.61
CA ILE A 178 12.40 -8.04 22.72
C ILE A 178 10.94 -8.48 22.66
N ASN A 179 10.56 -9.26 21.63
CA ASN A 179 9.26 -9.87 21.59
C ASN A 179 9.14 -10.95 22.68
N PRO A 180 7.94 -11.41 23.06
CA PRO A 180 7.74 -12.42 24.12
C PRO A 180 8.39 -13.78 23.83
N PHE A 181 9.00 -13.96 22.66
CA PHE A 181 9.76 -15.16 22.29
C PHE A 181 11.28 -14.99 22.43
N GLY A 182 11.75 -13.91 23.04
CA GLY A 182 13.16 -13.69 23.37
C GLY A 182 14.09 -13.39 22.18
N LEU A 183 13.50 -13.09 21.02
CA LEU A 183 14.29 -12.67 19.86
C LEU A 183 14.43 -11.14 19.84
N PRO A 184 15.66 -10.60 19.73
CA PRO A 184 15.82 -9.16 19.58
C PRO A 184 15.17 -8.73 18.25
N VAL A 185 14.08 -8.01 18.35
CA VAL A 185 13.53 -7.29 17.19
C VAL A 185 14.26 -5.95 17.16
N VAL A 186 15.26 -5.85 16.32
CA VAL A 186 15.75 -4.54 15.93
C VAL A 186 14.65 -3.91 15.10
N SER A 187 13.76 -3.17 15.72
CA SER A 187 12.99 -2.19 14.97
C SER A 187 14.00 -1.10 14.60
N VAL A 188 14.63 -1.23 13.47
CA VAL A 188 15.09 -0.06 12.79
C VAL A 188 13.80 0.72 12.56
N ASP A 189 13.65 1.84 13.23
CA ASP A 189 12.63 2.81 12.93
C ASP A 189 13.07 3.46 11.62
N ASP A 190 13.11 2.60 10.61
CA ASP A 190 13.32 2.96 9.24
C ASP A 190 11.89 3.14 8.70
N ASP A 191 11.48 4.38 8.54
CA ASP A 191 10.28 4.78 7.81
C ASP A 191 10.19 4.10 6.43
N THR A 192 11.22 3.36 6.04
CA THR A 192 11.33 2.61 4.79
C THR A 192 10.81 1.17 4.89
N VAL A 193 10.63 0.60 6.09
CA VAL A 193 10.09 -0.76 6.22
C VAL A 193 8.58 -0.73 6.28
N GLN A 194 7.96 -0.78 5.12
CA GLN A 194 6.52 -0.91 5.03
C GLN A 194 6.06 -2.31 5.45
N HIS A 195 4.93 -2.36 6.16
CA HIS A 195 4.27 -3.60 6.52
C HIS A 195 2.95 -3.72 5.77
N THR A 196 2.58 -4.94 5.44
CA THR A 196 1.26 -5.23 4.89
C THR A 196 0.19 -5.04 5.96
N SER A 197 -1.08 -4.95 5.55
CA SER A 197 -2.23 -4.92 6.45
C SER A 197 -2.30 -6.12 7.42
N THR A 198 -1.57 -7.20 7.13
CA THR A 198 -1.40 -8.37 8.01
C THR A 198 -0.11 -8.33 8.84
N ASN A 199 0.53 -7.15 8.95
CA ASN A 199 1.76 -6.91 9.69
C ASN A 199 2.97 -7.77 9.24
N ARG A 200 3.01 -8.15 7.97
CA ARG A 200 4.20 -8.75 7.34
C ARG A 200 5.03 -7.67 6.68
N ARG A 201 6.35 -7.78 6.72
CA ARG A 201 7.22 -6.87 5.95
C ARG A 201 6.88 -6.98 4.46
N LYS A 202 6.72 -5.84 3.79
CA LYS A 202 6.56 -5.79 2.33
C LYS A 202 7.91 -6.14 1.68
N VAL A 203 8.13 -7.40 1.41
CA VAL A 203 9.35 -7.94 0.77
C VAL A 203 9.09 -8.52 -0.61
N SER A 204 7.81 -8.63 -1.00
CA SER A 204 7.42 -9.09 -2.32
C SER A 204 7.27 -7.91 -3.28
N ASN A 205 7.62 -8.12 -4.55
CA ASN A 205 7.29 -7.17 -5.59
C ASN A 205 5.77 -7.14 -5.79
N TYR A 206 5.22 -5.94 -5.90
CA TYR A 206 3.88 -5.77 -6.41
C TYR A 206 3.86 -6.07 -7.90
N GLU A 207 2.84 -6.79 -8.33
CA GLU A 207 2.59 -7.03 -9.75
C GLU A 207 1.41 -6.16 -10.16
N ILE A 208 1.60 -5.41 -11.26
CA ILE A 208 0.53 -4.59 -11.84
C ILE A 208 -0.51 -5.53 -12.44
N THR A 209 -1.74 -5.43 -11.96
CA THR A 209 -2.87 -6.22 -12.46
C THR A 209 -3.66 -5.50 -13.54
N GLU A 210 -3.72 -4.18 -13.48
CA GLU A 210 -4.33 -3.33 -14.50
C GLU A 210 -3.73 -1.93 -14.40
N PHE A 211 -3.66 -1.22 -15.53
CA PHE A 211 -3.32 0.21 -15.56
C PHE A 211 -3.93 0.88 -16.78
N ASN A 212 -4.09 2.18 -16.71
CA ASN A 212 -4.52 2.99 -17.83
C ASN A 212 -3.94 4.41 -17.76
N THR A 213 -3.67 4.99 -18.93
CA THR A 213 -3.23 6.37 -19.11
C THR A 213 -4.06 7.01 -20.23
N PHE A 214 -4.48 8.27 -20.05
CA PHE A 214 -5.33 8.97 -21.03
C PHE A 214 -4.50 9.72 -22.08
N GLN A 215 -3.58 9.05 -22.73
CA GLN A 215 -2.69 9.67 -23.70
C GLN A 215 -3.38 9.94 -25.06
N TYR A 216 -4.18 8.99 -25.56
CA TYR A 216 -4.71 9.04 -26.93
C TYR A 216 -6.22 8.96 -27.01
N THR A 217 -6.85 8.26 -26.11
CA THR A 217 -8.29 7.98 -26.13
C THR A 217 -8.90 8.10 -24.74
N LYS A 218 -10.23 8.13 -24.68
CA LYS A 218 -10.98 7.99 -23.43
C LYS A 218 -11.07 6.53 -22.96
N ASP A 219 -10.53 5.60 -23.73
CA ASP A 219 -10.49 4.16 -23.50
C ASP A 219 -11.84 3.51 -23.17
N PRO A 220 -12.80 3.54 -24.12
CA PRO A 220 -14.14 3.00 -23.90
C PRO A 220 -14.18 1.47 -23.72
N LEU A 221 -13.08 0.76 -24.03
CA LEU A 221 -12.94 -0.67 -23.76
C LEU A 221 -12.58 -0.98 -22.29
N ILE A 222 -12.06 0.01 -21.58
CA ILE A 222 -11.69 -0.11 -20.16
C ILE A 222 -12.73 0.60 -19.29
N TRP A 223 -13.24 1.74 -19.78
CA TRP A 223 -14.10 2.64 -19.02
C TRP A 223 -15.51 2.66 -19.54
N ASP A 224 -16.45 2.54 -18.63
CA ASP A 224 -17.83 2.89 -18.83
C ASP A 224 -18.06 4.35 -18.40
N GLU A 225 -18.85 5.10 -19.15
CA GLU A 225 -19.09 6.52 -18.92
C GLU A 225 -20.59 6.81 -18.93
N GLU A 226 -21.10 7.36 -17.84
CA GLU A 226 -22.48 7.83 -17.75
C GLU A 226 -22.52 9.35 -17.57
N VAL A 227 -23.30 10.00 -18.42
CA VAL A 227 -23.45 11.46 -18.46
C VAL A 227 -24.89 11.84 -18.22
N THR A 228 -25.12 12.68 -17.22
CA THR A 228 -26.43 13.25 -16.91
C THR A 228 -26.40 14.76 -17.12
N GLY A 229 -27.43 15.29 -17.76
CA GLY A 229 -27.59 16.72 -17.97
C GLY A 229 -26.60 17.31 -18.98
N THR A 230 -25.90 18.39 -18.60
CA THR A 230 -24.94 19.10 -19.44
C THR A 230 -23.48 18.72 -19.12
N ALA A 231 -23.28 17.70 -18.31
CA ALA A 231 -21.96 17.22 -17.98
C ALA A 231 -21.23 16.65 -19.20
N SER A 232 -19.92 16.60 -19.16
CA SER A 232 -19.10 16.09 -20.28
C SER A 232 -17.73 15.61 -19.81
N SER A 233 -17.11 14.76 -20.62
CA SER A 233 -15.69 14.47 -20.51
C SER A 233 -14.93 14.94 -21.75
N THR A 234 -13.73 15.42 -21.57
CA THR A 234 -12.89 15.90 -22.68
C THR A 234 -11.46 15.41 -22.48
N LEU A 235 -10.90 14.78 -23.52
CA LEU A 235 -9.51 14.36 -23.52
C LEU A 235 -8.59 15.57 -23.78
N ASN A 236 -7.67 15.84 -22.87
CA ASN A 236 -6.58 16.80 -23.05
C ASN A 236 -5.30 16.04 -23.46
N THR A 237 -5.06 15.98 -24.73
CA THR A 237 -3.91 15.24 -25.29
C THR A 237 -2.56 15.87 -24.99
N TYR A 238 -2.52 17.17 -24.65
CA TYR A 238 -1.27 17.85 -24.28
C TYR A 238 -0.77 17.47 -22.90
N GLU A 239 -1.70 17.19 -21.98
CA GLU A 239 -1.38 16.83 -20.59
C GLU A 239 -1.62 15.34 -20.32
N ALA A 240 -2.08 14.57 -21.32
CA ALA A 240 -2.48 13.18 -21.16
C ALA A 240 -3.50 13.02 -20.02
N THR A 241 -4.52 13.87 -19.97
CA THR A 241 -5.53 13.89 -18.94
C THR A 241 -6.93 13.83 -19.53
N LEU A 242 -7.83 13.28 -18.75
CA LEU A 242 -9.26 13.35 -19.00
C LEU A 242 -9.88 14.36 -18.05
N VAL A 243 -10.52 15.38 -18.61
CA VAL A 243 -11.23 16.43 -17.88
C VAL A 243 -12.70 16.05 -17.79
N LEU A 244 -13.19 15.80 -16.59
CA LEU A 244 -14.62 15.65 -16.29
C LEU A 244 -15.18 17.01 -15.89
N SER A 245 -16.33 17.39 -16.46
CA SER A 245 -16.93 18.70 -16.31
C SER A 245 -18.41 18.63 -16.05
N VAL A 246 -18.91 19.46 -15.14
CA VAL A 246 -20.33 19.69 -14.89
C VAL A 246 -20.65 21.17 -15.09
N GLY A 247 -21.85 21.44 -15.60
CA GLY A 247 -22.37 22.79 -15.80
C GLY A 247 -23.07 23.34 -14.57
N THR A 248 -24.01 24.27 -14.82
CA THR A 248 -24.72 25.01 -13.77
C THR A 248 -26.05 24.38 -13.35
N THR A 249 -26.45 23.29 -13.96
CA THR A 249 -27.77 22.67 -13.72
C THR A 249 -27.68 21.69 -12.55
N THR A 250 -28.65 21.77 -11.66
CA THR A 250 -28.79 20.77 -10.57
C THR A 250 -28.98 19.39 -11.19
N GLY A 251 -28.19 18.43 -10.74
CA GLY A 251 -28.22 17.06 -11.24
C GLY A 251 -27.25 16.79 -12.38
N ASP A 252 -26.55 17.80 -12.92
CA ASP A 252 -25.47 17.55 -13.86
C ASP A 252 -24.43 16.64 -13.20
N ARG A 253 -24.16 15.51 -13.85
CA ARG A 253 -23.23 14.50 -13.32
C ARG A 253 -22.52 13.79 -14.44
N ILE A 254 -21.26 13.49 -14.23
CA ILE A 254 -20.51 12.55 -15.05
C ILE A 254 -19.80 11.56 -14.16
N GLU A 255 -19.97 10.31 -14.49
CA GLU A 255 -19.36 9.16 -13.82
C GLU A 255 -18.54 8.38 -14.82
N ARG A 256 -17.39 7.92 -14.36
CA ARG A 256 -16.58 6.95 -15.10
C ARG A 256 -16.18 5.82 -14.18
N GLN A 257 -16.42 4.60 -14.64
CA GLN A 257 -16.13 3.38 -13.88
C GLN A 257 -15.40 2.37 -14.77
N THR A 258 -14.42 1.65 -14.21
CA THR A 258 -13.82 0.56 -14.96
C THR A 258 -14.85 -0.55 -15.21
N LYS A 259 -14.88 -1.07 -16.42
CA LYS A 259 -15.73 -2.22 -16.80
C LYS A 259 -15.31 -3.49 -16.07
N ARG A 260 -14.05 -3.56 -15.69
CA ARG A 260 -13.46 -4.66 -14.92
C ARG A 260 -13.38 -4.28 -13.45
N VAL A 261 -13.23 -5.28 -12.61
CA VAL A 261 -13.06 -5.11 -11.17
C VAL A 261 -11.74 -5.70 -10.73
N LEU A 262 -11.25 -5.17 -9.62
CA LEU A 262 -10.04 -5.66 -8.98
C LEU A 262 -10.24 -7.09 -8.47
N PRO A 263 -9.45 -8.07 -8.90
CA PRO A 263 -9.46 -9.39 -8.29
C PRO A 263 -8.87 -9.33 -6.89
N TYR A 264 -9.61 -9.83 -5.91
CA TYR A 264 -9.13 -9.96 -4.55
C TYR A 264 -8.75 -11.40 -4.23
N ILE A 265 -7.58 -11.59 -3.66
CA ILE A 265 -7.10 -12.89 -3.19
C ILE A 265 -6.92 -12.80 -1.68
N PRO A 266 -7.66 -13.59 -0.86
CA PRO A 266 -7.55 -13.56 0.58
C PRO A 266 -6.11 -13.75 1.08
N GLY A 267 -5.69 -12.87 1.99
CA GLY A 267 -4.34 -12.88 2.54
C GLY A 267 -3.29 -12.15 1.71
N ARG A 268 -3.70 -11.52 0.60
CA ARG A 268 -2.87 -10.59 -0.17
C ARG A 268 -3.42 -9.18 -0.05
N GLU A 269 -2.53 -8.23 -0.09
CA GLU A 269 -2.87 -6.81 -0.13
C GLU A 269 -3.03 -6.36 -1.58
N ASN A 270 -4.04 -5.53 -1.80
CA ASN A 270 -4.21 -4.82 -3.05
C ASN A 270 -3.92 -3.34 -2.84
N GLU A 271 -3.29 -2.74 -3.83
CA GLU A 271 -2.96 -1.33 -3.86
C GLU A 271 -3.52 -0.70 -5.13
N VAL A 272 -4.10 0.47 -5.02
CA VAL A 272 -4.58 1.27 -6.14
C VAL A 272 -3.92 2.64 -6.07
N ILE A 273 -3.22 2.99 -7.14
CA ILE A 273 -2.56 4.28 -7.30
C ILE A 273 -3.34 5.10 -8.32
N MET A 274 -3.70 6.33 -7.98
CA MET A 274 -4.46 7.23 -8.85
C MET A 274 -3.81 8.61 -8.92
N HIS A 275 -3.66 9.13 -10.14
CA HIS A 275 -3.16 10.48 -10.39
C HIS A 275 -4.29 11.39 -10.86
N PHE A 276 -4.53 12.47 -10.13
CA PHE A 276 -5.69 13.32 -10.35
C PHE A 276 -5.47 14.77 -9.87
N LYS A 277 -6.38 15.64 -10.29
CA LYS A 277 -6.51 17.03 -9.83
C LYS A 277 -7.98 17.33 -9.59
N LEU A 278 -8.37 17.68 -8.36
CA LEU A 278 -9.76 17.99 -8.04
C LEU A 278 -10.19 19.39 -8.45
N ASN A 279 -9.22 20.29 -8.67
CA ASN A 279 -9.47 21.71 -8.82
C ASN A 279 -10.12 22.34 -7.56
N ALA A 280 -10.53 23.62 -7.66
CA ALA A 280 -11.07 24.32 -6.50
C ALA A 280 -12.34 23.66 -5.97
N GLN A 281 -12.51 23.68 -4.64
CA GLN A 281 -13.75 23.31 -3.98
C GLN A 281 -14.86 24.32 -4.30
N GLN A 282 -16.07 23.82 -4.43
CA GLN A 282 -17.25 24.65 -4.61
C GLN A 282 -18.44 24.01 -3.90
N THR A 283 -19.09 24.76 -3.03
CA THR A 283 -20.31 24.29 -2.38
C THR A 283 -21.35 23.83 -3.38
N GLY A 284 -21.87 22.63 -3.18
CA GLY A 284 -22.82 21.98 -4.08
C GLY A 284 -22.20 21.17 -5.23
N ILE A 285 -20.89 21.15 -5.34
CA ILE A 285 -20.17 20.26 -6.26
C ILE A 285 -19.50 19.16 -5.46
N VAL A 286 -19.86 17.93 -5.76
CA VAL A 286 -19.27 16.73 -5.14
C VAL A 286 -18.35 16.05 -6.13
N LYS A 287 -17.14 15.69 -5.71
CA LYS A 287 -16.18 14.95 -6.52
C LYS A 287 -15.71 13.74 -5.72
N ARG A 288 -15.67 12.59 -6.38
CA ARG A 288 -15.28 11.32 -5.76
C ARG A 288 -14.29 10.58 -6.63
N LEU A 289 -13.33 9.90 -5.99
CA LEU A 289 -12.40 9.00 -6.66
C LEU A 289 -11.95 7.90 -5.71
N GLY A 290 -11.90 6.68 -6.22
CA GLY A 290 -11.50 5.52 -5.42
C GLY A 290 -11.94 4.20 -6.01
N ILE A 291 -12.01 3.21 -5.17
CA ILE A 291 -12.56 1.88 -5.48
C ILE A 291 -13.99 1.82 -4.94
N LEU A 292 -14.97 1.97 -5.80
CA LEU A 292 -16.37 2.05 -5.35
C LEU A 292 -17.36 1.67 -6.44
N ASP A 293 -18.47 1.14 -5.98
CA ASP A 293 -19.73 1.04 -6.74
C ASP A 293 -20.87 1.75 -5.99
N GLU A 294 -22.10 1.56 -6.40
CA GLU A 294 -23.26 2.20 -5.77
C GLU A 294 -23.52 1.71 -4.34
N THR A 295 -22.99 0.55 -3.96
CA THR A 295 -23.31 -0.13 -2.70
C THR A 295 -22.13 -0.23 -1.74
N SER A 296 -20.91 -0.15 -2.24
CA SER A 296 -19.69 -0.39 -1.49
C SER A 296 -18.56 0.46 -2.01
N GLY A 297 -17.59 0.80 -1.16
CA GLY A 297 -16.40 1.49 -1.63
C GLY A 297 -15.57 2.14 -0.54
N ILE A 298 -14.35 2.47 -0.95
CA ILE A 298 -13.36 3.21 -0.19
C ILE A 298 -12.84 4.30 -1.13
N TYR A 299 -13.02 5.55 -0.76
CA TYR A 299 -12.75 6.64 -1.67
C TYR A 299 -12.48 7.98 -0.98
N LEU A 300 -11.82 8.87 -1.70
CA LEU A 300 -11.71 10.28 -1.36
C LEU A 300 -12.90 11.03 -1.93
N GLU A 301 -13.52 11.89 -1.12
CA GLU A 301 -14.61 12.76 -1.51
C GLU A 301 -14.27 14.22 -1.22
N ASP A 302 -14.46 15.08 -2.21
CA ASP A 302 -14.63 16.52 -2.04
C ASP A 302 -16.14 16.79 -2.03
N ASP A 303 -16.71 17.14 -0.89
CA ASP A 303 -18.14 17.45 -0.77
C ASP A 303 -18.49 18.91 -1.11
N GLY A 304 -17.50 19.64 -1.64
CA GLY A 304 -17.59 21.06 -1.96
C GLY A 304 -17.28 22.01 -0.79
N THR A 305 -17.03 21.45 0.40
CA THR A 305 -16.67 22.21 1.63
C THR A 305 -15.51 21.55 2.37
N THR A 306 -15.44 20.25 2.34
CA THR A 306 -14.47 19.44 3.09
C THR A 306 -14.02 18.25 2.25
N TYR A 307 -12.77 17.85 2.40
CA TYR A 307 -12.26 16.59 1.90
C TYR A 307 -12.53 15.50 2.93
N ASN A 308 -13.12 14.40 2.48
CA ASN A 308 -13.49 13.28 3.33
C ASN A 308 -12.84 12.00 2.80
N VAL A 309 -12.40 11.14 3.69
CA VAL A 309 -12.20 9.72 3.41
C VAL A 309 -13.51 9.01 3.74
N VAL A 310 -14.03 8.23 2.80
CA VAL A 310 -15.34 7.62 2.93
C VAL A 310 -15.24 6.10 2.79
N LEU A 311 -15.86 5.40 3.73
CA LEU A 311 -16.16 3.98 3.65
C LEU A 311 -17.67 3.82 3.42
N ARG A 312 -18.05 3.20 2.28
CA ARG A 312 -19.42 2.86 1.92
C ARG A 312 -19.62 1.36 2.03
N LYS A 313 -20.67 0.95 2.73
CA LYS A 313 -21.07 -0.47 2.83
C LYS A 313 -22.58 -0.63 2.80
N THR A 314 -23.07 -1.74 2.27
CA THR A 314 -24.48 -2.11 2.38
C THR A 314 -24.71 -2.84 3.71
N THR A 315 -25.71 -2.39 4.43
CA THR A 315 -26.20 -2.99 5.68
C THR A 315 -27.63 -3.49 5.50
N ALA A 316 -28.17 -4.18 6.50
CA ALA A 316 -29.59 -4.57 6.50
C ALA A 316 -30.55 -3.37 6.38
N GLY A 317 -30.12 -2.18 6.76
CA GLY A 317 -30.86 -0.92 6.66
C GLY A 317 -30.66 -0.15 5.35
N GLY A 318 -29.90 -0.69 4.40
CA GLY A 318 -29.52 -0.04 3.15
C GLY A 318 -28.04 0.35 3.09
N THR A 319 -27.67 1.18 2.13
CA THR A 319 -26.30 1.68 1.98
C THR A 319 -25.99 2.71 3.08
N ALA A 320 -24.92 2.45 3.83
CA ALA A 320 -24.40 3.33 4.86
C ALA A 320 -23.01 3.86 4.47
N GLU A 321 -22.72 5.10 4.85
CA GLU A 321 -21.44 5.74 4.58
C GLU A 321 -20.85 6.31 5.88
N THR A 322 -19.61 5.95 6.14
CA THR A 322 -18.80 6.55 7.21
C THR A 322 -17.88 7.57 6.56
N ARG A 323 -18.16 8.86 6.80
CA ARG A 323 -17.35 9.98 6.29
C ARG A 323 -16.45 10.51 7.38
N ILE A 324 -15.17 10.55 7.11
CA ILE A 324 -14.16 11.09 8.02
C ILE A 324 -13.57 12.34 7.36
N ALA A 325 -13.95 13.48 7.89
CA ALA A 325 -13.47 14.79 7.42
C ALA A 325 -11.95 14.93 7.64
N ARG A 326 -11.26 15.68 6.77
CA ARG A 326 -9.81 15.93 6.81
C ARG A 326 -9.30 16.29 8.21
N ALA A 327 -10.05 17.11 8.95
CA ALA A 327 -9.71 17.48 10.32
C ALA A 327 -9.64 16.30 11.30
N ASN A 328 -10.32 15.19 10.98
CA ASN A 328 -10.44 14.00 11.82
C ASN A 328 -9.67 12.80 11.25
N TRP A 329 -8.84 12.98 10.20
CA TRP A 329 -7.97 11.93 9.74
C TRP A 329 -7.02 11.50 10.86
N ASN A 330 -6.81 10.20 11.01
CA ASN A 330 -5.98 9.64 12.10
C ASN A 330 -4.50 9.53 11.75
N GLY A 331 -4.14 9.72 10.48
CA GLY A 331 -2.78 9.93 10.00
C GLY A 331 -2.45 11.42 9.85
N ASP A 332 -1.63 11.76 8.86
CA ASP A 332 -1.30 13.15 8.56
C ASP A 332 -2.49 13.84 7.86
N LYS A 333 -2.88 14.99 8.37
CA LYS A 333 -3.99 15.75 7.79
C LYS A 333 -3.61 16.48 6.50
N LEU A 334 -2.33 16.62 6.23
CA LEU A 334 -1.77 17.33 5.06
C LEU A 334 -2.36 18.74 4.87
N ASP A 335 -2.70 19.40 5.97
CA ASP A 335 -3.25 20.76 6.02
C ASP A 335 -2.24 21.78 6.58
N GLY A 336 -0.98 21.37 6.69
CA GLY A 336 0.11 22.12 7.29
C GLY A 336 0.21 21.97 8.82
N THR A 337 -0.73 21.28 9.46
CA THR A 337 -0.73 21.06 10.93
C THR A 337 -0.30 19.64 11.32
N GLY A 338 -0.20 18.73 10.35
CA GLY A 338 0.24 17.34 10.55
C GLY A 338 1.74 17.21 10.75
N GLY A 339 2.18 15.99 11.05
CA GLY A 339 3.59 15.67 11.34
C GLY A 339 4.55 15.95 10.18
N SER A 340 4.10 15.86 8.93
CA SER A 340 4.90 16.18 7.75
C SER A 340 5.06 17.68 7.49
N GLY A 341 4.16 18.51 8.03
CA GLY A 341 4.08 19.93 7.72
C GLY A 341 3.60 20.26 6.29
N HIS A 342 3.28 19.28 5.48
CA HIS A 342 2.75 19.47 4.13
C HIS A 342 1.32 20.04 4.16
N ASN A 343 1.05 20.97 3.25
CA ASN A 343 -0.30 21.46 2.97
C ASN A 343 -0.67 21.08 1.53
N LEU A 344 -1.52 20.08 1.37
CA LEU A 344 -1.90 19.54 0.08
C LEU A 344 -2.84 20.50 -0.68
N ASP A 345 -2.43 20.90 -1.86
CA ASP A 345 -3.20 21.74 -2.78
C ASP A 345 -3.86 20.87 -3.85
N PHE A 346 -5.13 20.58 -3.71
CA PHE A 346 -5.91 19.78 -4.65
C PHE A 346 -6.19 20.47 -6.00
N THR A 347 -5.74 21.73 -6.18
CA THR A 347 -5.73 22.39 -7.50
C THR A 347 -4.50 21.99 -8.33
N LYS A 348 -3.60 21.20 -7.77
CA LYS A 348 -2.44 20.58 -8.41
C LYS A 348 -2.67 19.08 -8.56
N PHE A 349 -1.88 18.45 -9.43
CA PHE A 349 -1.92 16.99 -9.54
C PHE A 349 -1.42 16.33 -8.26
N GLN A 350 -2.15 15.33 -7.83
CA GLN A 350 -1.90 14.56 -6.62
C GLN A 350 -1.84 13.07 -6.95
N THR A 351 -1.17 12.32 -6.11
CA THR A 351 -1.12 10.87 -6.18
C THR A 351 -1.74 10.30 -4.91
N LEU A 352 -2.92 9.69 -5.06
CA LEU A 352 -3.58 8.94 -3.99
C LEU A 352 -3.23 7.46 -4.14
N VAL A 353 -2.94 6.84 -3.01
CA VAL A 353 -2.76 5.39 -2.88
C VAL A 353 -3.80 4.87 -1.91
N ILE A 354 -4.52 3.84 -2.31
CA ILE A 354 -5.45 3.10 -1.45
C ILE A 354 -4.92 1.68 -1.32
N GLU A 355 -4.49 1.31 -0.11
CA GLU A 355 -4.15 -0.05 0.24
C GLU A 355 -5.32 -0.69 0.98
N TYR A 356 -5.71 -1.89 0.57
CA TYR A 356 -6.80 -2.56 1.25
C TYR A 356 -6.65 -4.08 1.28
N ASN A 357 -7.14 -4.64 2.39
CA ASN A 357 -7.36 -6.07 2.55
C ASN A 357 -8.80 -6.27 3.01
N TRP A 358 -9.62 -6.89 2.18
CA TRP A 358 -11.06 -6.96 2.40
C TRP A 358 -11.50 -7.66 3.69
N PHE A 359 -10.72 -8.63 4.16
CA PHE A 359 -11.15 -9.48 5.27
C PHE A 359 -10.37 -9.26 6.57
N THR A 360 -9.11 -8.83 6.49
CA THR A 360 -8.22 -8.73 7.65
C THR A 360 -7.38 -7.47 7.58
N GLY A 361 -6.96 -6.99 8.75
CA GLY A 361 -6.05 -5.86 8.83
C GLY A 361 -6.75 -4.52 8.74
N HIS A 362 -6.16 -3.62 8.01
CA HIS A 362 -6.63 -2.26 7.84
C HIS A 362 -6.78 -1.92 6.36
N THR A 363 -7.49 -0.85 6.12
CA THR A 363 -7.49 -0.15 4.85
C THR A 363 -6.90 1.21 5.06
N GLU A 364 -5.91 1.57 4.26
CA GLU A 364 -5.17 2.80 4.43
C GLU A 364 -5.21 3.64 3.16
N LEU A 365 -5.44 4.95 3.32
CA LEU A 365 -5.31 5.93 2.26
C LEU A 365 -4.06 6.77 2.53
N LYS A 366 -3.29 6.99 1.46
CA LYS A 366 -2.00 7.69 1.51
C LYS A 366 -1.88 8.67 0.35
N PHE A 367 -1.09 9.71 0.54
CA PHE A 367 -0.60 10.54 -0.57
C PHE A 367 0.90 10.38 -0.74
N ILE A 368 1.35 10.42 -1.99
CA ILE A 368 2.77 10.48 -2.31
C ILE A 368 3.12 11.95 -2.59
N ILE A 369 4.01 12.52 -1.79
CA ILE A 369 4.50 13.89 -1.91
C ILE A 369 6.03 13.85 -1.80
N ASP A 370 6.73 14.43 -2.78
CA ASP A 370 8.20 14.53 -2.80
C ASP A 370 8.91 13.18 -2.56
N ASN A 371 8.39 12.10 -3.16
CA ASN A 371 8.86 10.71 -3.02
C ASN A 371 8.64 10.06 -1.64
N TYR A 372 7.93 10.72 -0.74
CA TYR A 372 7.53 10.14 0.53
C TYR A 372 6.05 9.79 0.53
N THR A 373 5.72 8.68 1.15
CA THR A 373 4.33 8.24 1.33
C THR A 373 3.81 8.75 2.67
N HIS A 374 2.72 9.50 2.63
CA HIS A 374 2.08 10.09 3.81
C HIS A 374 0.74 9.41 4.05
N PRO A 375 0.63 8.52 5.05
CA PRO A 375 -0.65 7.97 5.48
C PRO A 375 -1.56 9.09 5.98
N ILE A 376 -2.78 9.18 5.45
CA ILE A 376 -3.75 10.19 5.86
C ILE A 376 -4.82 9.62 6.77
N HIS A 377 -5.31 8.42 6.46
CA HIS A 377 -6.33 7.77 7.27
C HIS A 377 -6.29 6.26 7.13
N GLN A 378 -6.48 5.59 8.25
CA GLN A 378 -6.57 4.14 8.34
C GLN A 378 -7.90 3.74 8.99
N PHE A 379 -8.62 2.84 8.32
CA PHE A 379 -9.75 2.13 8.90
C PHE A 379 -9.26 0.81 9.50
N GLU A 380 -9.55 0.59 10.76
CA GLU A 380 -9.23 -0.65 11.48
C GLU A 380 -10.50 -1.48 11.67
N PHE A 381 -10.45 -2.74 11.27
CA PHE A 381 -11.61 -3.63 11.30
C PHE A 381 -11.46 -4.80 12.27
N ASN A 382 -10.21 -5.19 12.53
CA ASN A 382 -9.93 -6.32 13.40
C ASN A 382 -10.40 -6.08 14.83
N ASN A 383 -11.22 -6.99 15.33
CA ASN A 383 -11.75 -6.95 16.69
C ASN A 383 -12.57 -5.69 17.05
N SER A 384 -12.95 -4.89 16.05
CA SER A 384 -13.74 -3.65 16.22
C SER A 384 -15.08 -3.69 15.50
N GLU A 385 -15.15 -4.43 14.39
CA GLU A 385 -16.36 -4.56 13.57
C GLU A 385 -16.85 -6.01 13.55
N ASP A 386 -18.15 -6.20 13.55
CA ASP A 386 -18.81 -7.51 13.42
C ASP A 386 -19.21 -7.86 11.98
N THR A 387 -18.87 -6.98 11.03
CA THR A 387 -19.16 -7.14 9.60
C THR A 387 -17.88 -6.94 8.77
N VAL A 388 -17.90 -7.44 7.52
CA VAL A 388 -16.83 -7.17 6.55
C VAL A 388 -16.80 -5.69 6.15
N ILE A 389 -15.66 -5.23 5.64
CA ILE A 389 -15.42 -3.83 5.22
C ILE A 389 -16.46 -3.38 4.20
N THR A 390 -16.66 -4.18 3.15
CA THR A 390 -17.64 -3.94 2.08
C THR A 390 -18.36 -5.25 1.79
N ASN A 391 -19.55 -5.17 1.18
CA ASN A 391 -20.32 -6.38 0.85
C ASN A 391 -19.76 -7.18 -0.33
N THR A 392 -18.73 -6.69 -0.99
CA THR A 392 -17.98 -7.38 -2.05
C THR A 392 -16.52 -7.01 -1.99
N PRO A 393 -15.60 -7.96 -2.21
CA PRO A 393 -14.17 -7.66 -2.37
C PRO A 393 -13.83 -7.15 -3.77
N PHE A 394 -14.76 -7.26 -4.73
CA PHE A 394 -14.53 -6.96 -6.13
C PHE A 394 -15.15 -5.61 -6.48
N LEU A 395 -14.34 -4.57 -6.39
CA LEU A 395 -14.76 -3.20 -6.65
C LEU A 395 -14.08 -2.64 -7.89
N PRO A 396 -14.82 -1.85 -8.70
CA PRO A 396 -14.23 -1.10 -9.81
C PRO A 396 -13.53 0.16 -9.31
N ILE A 397 -12.70 0.74 -10.15
CA ILE A 397 -12.24 2.12 -9.99
C ILE A 397 -13.29 3.04 -10.54
N LYS A 398 -13.62 4.09 -9.81
CA LYS A 398 -14.64 5.07 -10.22
C LYS A 398 -14.20 6.49 -9.94
N TRP A 399 -14.56 7.38 -10.85
CA TRP A 399 -14.47 8.83 -10.74
C TRP A 399 -15.82 9.45 -11.02
N ASP A 400 -16.20 10.43 -10.22
CA ASP A 400 -17.52 11.04 -10.25
C ASP A 400 -17.42 12.53 -9.93
N ILE A 401 -18.05 13.36 -10.73
CA ILE A 401 -18.31 14.76 -10.41
C ILE A 401 -19.78 15.07 -10.62
N HIS A 402 -20.39 15.71 -9.62
CA HIS A 402 -21.82 15.92 -9.56
C HIS A 402 -22.16 17.34 -9.04
N ASN A 403 -22.99 18.08 -9.76
CA ASN A 403 -23.57 19.35 -9.30
C ASN A 403 -24.91 19.08 -8.60
N THR A 404 -24.90 19.10 -7.27
CA THR A 404 -26.06 18.73 -6.44
C THR A 404 -27.05 19.87 -6.18
N THR A 405 -26.61 21.13 -6.34
CA THR A 405 -27.39 22.32 -5.95
C THR A 405 -27.60 23.33 -7.06
N GLY A 406 -27.04 23.10 -8.26
CA GLY A 406 -27.01 24.09 -9.33
C GLY A 406 -26.00 25.21 -9.07
N ALA A 407 -24.83 24.85 -8.56
CA ALA A 407 -23.72 25.78 -8.37
C ALA A 407 -23.37 26.48 -9.67
N SER A 408 -23.11 27.78 -9.62
CA SER A 408 -22.82 28.61 -10.79
C SER A 408 -21.42 28.35 -11.33
N GLY A 409 -21.25 28.40 -12.64
CA GLY A 409 -19.98 28.19 -13.33
C GLY A 409 -19.77 26.74 -13.75
N THR A 410 -18.71 26.51 -14.47
CA THR A 410 -18.27 25.17 -14.87
C THR A 410 -17.25 24.67 -13.86
N HIS A 411 -17.48 23.46 -13.36
CA HIS A 411 -16.59 22.82 -12.40
C HIS A 411 -16.01 21.54 -12.98
N THR A 412 -14.76 21.30 -12.69
CA THR A 412 -14.01 20.20 -13.30
C THR A 412 -13.21 19.40 -12.27
N MET A 413 -12.91 18.17 -12.63
CA MET A 413 -11.82 17.38 -12.09
C MET A 413 -11.02 16.76 -13.24
N GLU A 414 -9.77 16.51 -13.04
CA GLU A 414 -8.87 15.98 -14.06
C GLU A 414 -8.21 14.69 -13.58
N ILE A 415 -8.05 13.77 -14.49
CA ILE A 415 -7.53 12.44 -14.21
C ILE A 415 -6.46 12.12 -15.25
N SER A 416 -5.30 11.67 -14.81
CA SER A 416 -4.19 11.32 -15.71
C SER A 416 -4.05 9.81 -15.88
N SER A 417 -4.00 9.08 -14.79
CA SER A 417 -3.76 7.63 -14.85
C SER A 417 -4.15 6.93 -13.56
N TYR A 418 -4.21 5.61 -13.64
CA TYR A 418 -4.25 4.74 -12.47
C TYR A 418 -3.45 3.46 -12.72
N ALA A 419 -3.08 2.80 -11.64
CA ALA A 419 -2.56 1.44 -11.63
C ALA A 419 -3.15 0.67 -10.46
N THR A 420 -3.40 -0.61 -10.68
CA THR A 420 -3.80 -1.55 -9.64
C THR A 420 -2.73 -2.60 -9.48
N LEU A 421 -2.38 -2.88 -8.25
CA LEU A 421 -1.29 -3.77 -7.90
C LEU A 421 -1.78 -4.80 -6.89
N SER A 422 -1.23 -6.01 -6.97
CA SER A 422 -1.46 -7.06 -5.98
C SER A 422 -0.13 -7.60 -5.49
N GLU A 423 -0.03 -7.84 -4.20
CA GLU A 423 1.15 -8.47 -3.60
C GLU A 423 1.36 -9.87 -4.18
N ALA A 424 2.58 -10.14 -4.68
CA ALA A 424 2.99 -11.44 -5.25
C ALA A 424 2.17 -11.90 -6.47
N GLY A 425 1.64 -10.96 -7.26
CA GLY A 425 1.05 -11.21 -8.55
C GLY A 425 -0.39 -11.77 -8.56
N SER A 426 -0.99 -11.73 -9.72
CA SER A 426 -2.31 -12.31 -9.95
C SER A 426 -2.20 -13.66 -10.64
N VAL A 427 -2.13 -14.74 -9.87
CA VAL A 427 -2.40 -16.08 -10.42
C VAL A 427 -3.92 -16.21 -10.49
N PRO A 428 -4.52 -16.44 -11.65
CA PRO A 428 -5.95 -16.65 -11.77
C PRO A 428 -6.32 -18.00 -11.12
N LEU A 429 -6.53 -17.96 -9.80
CA LEU A 429 -7.05 -19.09 -9.04
C LEU A 429 -8.57 -19.10 -9.22
N GLY A 430 -9.12 -20.22 -9.66
CA GLY A 430 -10.57 -20.34 -9.84
C GLY A 430 -10.99 -21.68 -10.40
N VAL A 431 -12.28 -21.81 -10.61
CA VAL A 431 -12.89 -23.03 -11.16
C VAL A 431 -12.95 -22.92 -12.68
N LYS A 432 -12.37 -23.92 -13.36
CA LYS A 432 -12.46 -24.01 -14.83
C LYS A 432 -13.81 -24.59 -15.25
N ASN A 433 -14.44 -23.92 -16.19
CA ASN A 433 -15.69 -24.35 -16.80
C ASN A 433 -15.61 -24.25 -18.32
N THR A 434 -16.51 -24.96 -18.99
CA THR A 434 -16.64 -24.90 -20.46
C THR A 434 -18.08 -25.10 -20.84
N VAL A 435 -18.59 -24.27 -21.73
CA VAL A 435 -19.91 -24.43 -22.37
C VAL A 435 -19.74 -24.71 -23.85
N THR A 436 -20.63 -25.49 -24.42
CA THR A 436 -20.62 -25.88 -25.83
C THR A 436 -21.97 -25.61 -26.50
N THR A 437 -21.97 -25.45 -27.80
CA THR A 437 -23.19 -25.53 -28.59
C THR A 437 -23.85 -26.92 -28.44
N PRO A 438 -25.16 -27.04 -28.76
CA PRO A 438 -25.83 -28.33 -28.90
C PRO A 438 -25.12 -29.27 -29.89
N LEU A 439 -25.37 -30.58 -29.79
CA LEU A 439 -24.73 -31.60 -30.63
C LEU A 439 -25.14 -31.57 -32.10
N ASP A 440 -26.26 -30.95 -32.41
CA ASP A 440 -26.73 -30.67 -33.78
C ASP A 440 -26.09 -29.44 -34.39
N GLY A 441 -25.35 -28.66 -33.58
CA GLY A 441 -24.67 -27.46 -34.05
C GLY A 441 -25.58 -26.27 -34.28
N ILE A 442 -25.04 -25.18 -34.80
CA ILE A 442 -25.78 -23.99 -35.23
C ILE A 442 -25.63 -23.83 -36.71
N THR A 443 -26.77 -23.83 -37.44
CA THR A 443 -26.78 -23.80 -38.90
C THR A 443 -26.49 -22.38 -39.43
N CYS A 444 -25.41 -22.22 -40.20
CA CYS A 444 -25.15 -21.03 -41.02
C CYS A 444 -25.95 -21.14 -42.33
N SER A 445 -27.11 -20.53 -42.42
CA SER A 445 -28.04 -20.69 -43.52
C SER A 445 -27.53 -20.09 -44.83
N ASP A 446 -26.75 -19.01 -44.78
CA ASP A 446 -26.20 -18.32 -45.94
C ASP A 446 -24.66 -18.42 -45.99
N ALA A 447 -24.12 -18.64 -47.16
CA ALA A 447 -22.64 -18.62 -47.33
C ALA A 447 -22.08 -17.24 -47.09
N LEU A 448 -20.89 -17.17 -46.47
CA LEU A 448 -20.14 -15.93 -46.20
C LEU A 448 -20.88 -14.90 -45.33
N THR A 449 -21.92 -15.32 -44.63
CA THR A 449 -22.65 -14.52 -43.68
C THR A 449 -22.29 -14.95 -42.25
N PHE A 450 -21.92 -14.00 -41.37
CA PHE A 450 -21.61 -14.32 -39.99
C PHE A 450 -22.87 -14.56 -39.18
N TYR A 451 -22.94 -15.69 -38.52
CA TYR A 451 -23.98 -16.06 -37.55
C TYR A 451 -23.41 -16.12 -36.14
N PRO A 452 -24.17 -15.73 -35.12
CA PRO A 452 -23.78 -15.92 -33.73
C PRO A 452 -23.87 -17.42 -33.36
N ILE A 453 -22.77 -18.03 -33.03
CA ILE A 453 -22.71 -19.48 -32.77
C ILE A 453 -22.88 -19.76 -31.26
N LEU A 454 -22.17 -19.00 -30.44
CA LEU A 454 -22.21 -19.14 -28.99
C LEU A 454 -21.85 -17.80 -28.35
N SER A 455 -22.72 -17.32 -27.48
CA SER A 455 -22.51 -16.09 -26.72
C SER A 455 -22.49 -16.41 -25.23
N ILE A 456 -21.66 -15.71 -24.47
CA ILE A 456 -21.61 -15.77 -23.01
C ILE A 456 -21.66 -14.38 -22.42
N ARG A 457 -22.24 -14.25 -21.21
CA ARG A 457 -22.23 -13.04 -20.39
C ARG A 457 -22.35 -13.40 -18.92
N LEU A 458 -22.07 -12.44 -18.03
CA LEU A 458 -22.34 -12.62 -16.60
C LEU A 458 -23.86 -12.67 -16.36
N ARG A 459 -24.26 -13.51 -15.43
CA ARG A 459 -25.65 -13.55 -14.95
C ARG A 459 -25.99 -12.27 -14.19
N THR A 460 -27.20 -11.81 -14.32
CA THR A 460 -27.67 -10.60 -13.64
C THR A 460 -27.66 -10.71 -12.11
N ASP A 461 -27.93 -11.91 -11.58
CA ASP A 461 -27.87 -12.20 -10.13
C ASP A 461 -26.43 -12.42 -9.62
N ARG A 462 -25.45 -12.51 -10.51
CA ARG A 462 -24.01 -12.69 -10.21
C ARG A 462 -23.13 -11.68 -10.95
N ILE A 463 -23.67 -10.50 -11.21
CA ILE A 463 -22.98 -9.46 -12.00
C ILE A 463 -21.65 -9.01 -11.40
N LYS A 464 -21.45 -9.19 -10.09
CA LYS A 464 -20.19 -8.88 -9.40
C LYS A 464 -19.14 -10.00 -9.50
N GLY A 465 -19.44 -11.13 -10.13
CA GLY A 465 -18.50 -12.23 -10.32
C GLY A 465 -17.36 -11.90 -11.28
N ILE A 466 -16.23 -12.55 -11.13
CA ILE A 466 -15.09 -12.43 -12.04
C ILE A 466 -15.00 -13.66 -12.93
N VAL A 467 -15.03 -13.45 -14.22
CA VAL A 467 -14.91 -14.47 -15.25
C VAL A 467 -13.77 -14.10 -16.20
N LEU A 468 -12.82 -15.02 -16.35
CA LEU A 468 -11.64 -14.89 -17.21
C LEU A 468 -11.76 -15.88 -18.37
N PRO A 469 -12.20 -15.45 -19.56
CA PRO A 469 -12.19 -16.29 -20.76
C PRO A 469 -10.76 -16.81 -21.03
N GLN A 470 -10.64 -18.13 -21.25
CA GLN A 470 -9.33 -18.79 -21.40
C GLN A 470 -9.07 -19.30 -22.79
N ASN A 471 -10.10 -19.86 -23.41
CA ASN A 471 -9.98 -20.43 -24.72
C ASN A 471 -11.37 -20.55 -25.35
N PHE A 472 -11.36 -20.61 -26.65
CA PHE A 472 -12.54 -20.98 -27.43
C PHE A 472 -12.16 -22.02 -28.46
N GLN A 473 -13.16 -22.72 -28.94
CA GLN A 473 -13.03 -23.66 -30.05
C GLN A 473 -14.19 -23.41 -31.01
N VAL A 474 -13.90 -23.50 -32.29
CA VAL A 474 -14.89 -23.47 -33.35
C VAL A 474 -14.55 -24.48 -34.41
N ALA A 475 -15.56 -25.19 -34.94
CA ALA A 475 -15.39 -26.21 -35.95
C ALA A 475 -16.65 -26.31 -36.83
N ALA A 476 -16.45 -26.66 -38.10
CA ALA A 476 -17.51 -27.16 -38.98
C ALA A 476 -17.22 -28.63 -39.31
N LEU A 477 -18.21 -29.48 -39.27
CA LEU A 477 -18.03 -30.91 -39.58
C LEU A 477 -17.95 -31.21 -41.07
N ASP A 478 -18.37 -30.29 -41.90
CA ASP A 478 -18.35 -30.43 -43.34
C ASP A 478 -17.10 -29.80 -43.98
N ASN A 479 -16.72 -30.25 -45.17
CA ASN A 479 -15.60 -29.73 -45.95
C ASN A 479 -15.88 -28.31 -46.49
N SER A 480 -16.24 -27.37 -45.64
CA SER A 480 -16.45 -25.95 -45.97
C SER A 480 -15.43 -25.08 -45.24
N PRO A 481 -14.83 -24.09 -45.91
CA PRO A 481 -14.02 -23.10 -45.23
C PRO A 481 -14.83 -22.45 -44.14
N LEU A 482 -14.23 -22.30 -42.97
CA LEU A 482 -14.86 -21.64 -41.83
C LEU A 482 -14.11 -20.34 -41.49
N PHE A 483 -14.85 -19.26 -41.41
CA PHE A 483 -14.36 -17.97 -40.96
C PHE A 483 -14.94 -17.74 -39.57
N TYR A 484 -14.14 -17.24 -38.62
CA TYR A 484 -14.64 -16.95 -37.30
C TYR A 484 -14.21 -15.56 -36.82
N LYS A 485 -15.03 -14.97 -35.94
CA LYS A 485 -14.72 -13.79 -35.18
C LYS A 485 -15.15 -14.01 -33.73
N VAL A 486 -14.36 -13.55 -32.79
CA VAL A 486 -14.75 -13.40 -31.39
C VAL A 486 -15.04 -11.92 -31.16
N LEU A 487 -16.30 -11.59 -30.91
CA LEU A 487 -16.82 -10.24 -30.84
C LEU A 487 -17.09 -9.84 -29.39
N LEU A 488 -16.73 -8.62 -29.03
CA LEU A 488 -17.11 -8.01 -27.76
C LEU A 488 -18.29 -7.06 -27.99
N ASN A 489 -19.32 -7.19 -27.16
CA ASN A 489 -20.56 -6.39 -27.21
C ASN A 489 -21.22 -6.33 -28.59
N PRO A 490 -21.35 -7.46 -29.33
CA PRO A 490 -22.09 -7.43 -30.57
C PRO A 490 -23.59 -7.19 -30.32
N THR A 491 -24.27 -6.60 -31.31
CA THR A 491 -25.72 -6.61 -31.33
C THR A 491 -26.23 -7.96 -31.83
N LEU A 492 -26.96 -8.67 -30.97
CA LEU A 492 -27.58 -9.96 -31.27
C LEU A 492 -29.05 -9.78 -31.61
N THR A 493 -29.47 -10.34 -32.74
CA THR A 493 -30.87 -10.39 -33.13
C THR A 493 -31.43 -11.78 -32.83
N GLY A 494 -32.66 -11.83 -32.26
CA GLY A 494 -33.29 -13.09 -31.91
C GLY A 494 -32.71 -13.82 -30.71
N ALA A 495 -31.82 -13.20 -29.97
CA ALA A 495 -31.27 -13.72 -28.71
C ALA A 495 -32.34 -13.57 -27.61
N THR A 496 -33.26 -14.49 -27.54
CA THR A 496 -34.40 -14.41 -26.63
C THR A 496 -34.20 -15.19 -25.35
N THR A 497 -33.32 -16.22 -25.37
CA THR A 497 -33.15 -17.13 -24.24
C THR A 497 -31.71 -17.17 -23.80
N TRP A 498 -31.44 -16.63 -22.61
CA TRP A 498 -30.17 -16.82 -21.93
C TRP A 498 -30.29 -17.94 -20.90
N SER A 499 -29.52 -19.00 -21.10
CA SER A 499 -29.54 -20.18 -20.24
C SER A 499 -28.41 -20.13 -19.22
N THR A 500 -28.75 -20.36 -17.95
CA THR A 500 -27.73 -20.47 -16.90
C THR A 500 -26.94 -21.75 -17.07
N TYR A 501 -25.63 -21.66 -16.93
CA TYR A 501 -24.76 -22.84 -16.99
C TYR A 501 -24.42 -23.31 -15.58
N ALA A 502 -25.08 -24.38 -15.14
CA ALA A 502 -24.88 -24.96 -13.79
C ALA A 502 -24.85 -23.88 -12.67
N ASP A 503 -24.02 -24.06 -11.66
CA ASP A 503 -23.80 -23.08 -10.58
C ASP A 503 -22.61 -22.15 -10.89
N THR A 504 -22.59 -21.58 -12.10
CA THR A 504 -21.55 -20.64 -12.54
C THR A 504 -22.03 -19.19 -12.56
N HIS A 505 -21.11 -18.25 -12.74
CA HIS A 505 -21.41 -16.83 -12.94
C HIS A 505 -21.88 -16.51 -14.37
N ILE A 506 -21.89 -17.49 -15.25
CA ILE A 506 -22.18 -17.33 -16.69
C ILE A 506 -23.59 -17.77 -17.02
N GLU A 507 -24.21 -17.04 -17.94
CA GLU A 507 -25.30 -17.50 -18.80
C GLU A 507 -24.87 -17.42 -20.25
N TYR A 508 -25.41 -18.30 -21.08
CA TYR A 508 -25.05 -18.44 -22.49
C TYR A 508 -26.28 -18.38 -23.39
N ASN A 509 -26.04 -18.05 -24.66
CA ASN A 509 -27.04 -18.01 -25.69
C ASN A 509 -26.54 -18.73 -26.96
N THR A 510 -27.44 -19.51 -27.58
CA THR A 510 -27.24 -20.21 -28.85
C THR A 510 -28.45 -20.07 -29.79
N ASP A 511 -29.44 -19.22 -29.45
CA ASP A 511 -30.66 -19.02 -30.21
C ASP A 511 -30.68 -17.72 -31.03
N ALA A 512 -29.69 -16.88 -30.90
CA ALA A 512 -29.55 -15.67 -31.71
C ALA A 512 -29.41 -16.02 -33.19
N THR A 513 -30.09 -15.31 -34.05
CA THR A 513 -30.19 -15.60 -35.49
C THR A 513 -29.31 -14.71 -36.37
N ALA A 514 -28.93 -13.53 -35.88
CA ALA A 514 -28.03 -12.62 -36.57
C ALA A 514 -27.15 -11.86 -35.60
N VAL A 515 -25.98 -11.43 -36.08
CA VAL A 515 -25.01 -10.67 -35.32
C VAL A 515 -24.51 -9.49 -36.13
N THR A 516 -24.46 -8.32 -35.48
CA THR A 516 -23.74 -7.15 -36.00
C THR A 516 -22.54 -6.91 -35.11
N GLU A 517 -21.38 -6.61 -35.71
CA GLU A 517 -20.14 -6.32 -34.98
C GLU A 517 -20.41 -5.21 -33.96
N GLY A 518 -19.89 -5.41 -32.73
CA GLY A 518 -20.00 -4.47 -31.64
C GLY A 518 -18.73 -3.63 -31.47
N ASP A 519 -18.31 -3.44 -30.22
CA ASP A 519 -17.22 -2.53 -29.87
C ASP A 519 -15.86 -2.97 -30.40
N PHE A 520 -15.61 -4.28 -30.41
CA PHE A 520 -14.26 -4.78 -30.70
C PHE A 520 -14.27 -6.24 -31.18
N ILE A 521 -13.33 -6.56 -32.07
CA ILE A 521 -13.03 -7.93 -32.47
C ILE A 521 -11.85 -8.41 -31.63
N VAL A 522 -12.12 -9.34 -30.71
CA VAL A 522 -11.11 -9.89 -29.80
C VAL A 522 -10.14 -10.81 -30.53
N ASP A 523 -10.67 -11.62 -31.43
CA ASP A 523 -9.93 -12.57 -32.26
C ASP A 523 -10.68 -12.85 -33.55
N ALA A 524 -9.96 -13.17 -34.62
CA ALA A 524 -10.55 -13.56 -35.89
C ALA A 524 -9.61 -14.44 -36.68
N GLY A 525 -10.15 -15.34 -37.50
CA GLY A 525 -9.31 -16.23 -38.33
C GLY A 525 -10.08 -17.10 -39.29
N TYR A 526 -9.34 -18.00 -39.88
CA TYR A 526 -9.80 -18.95 -40.91
C TYR A 526 -9.42 -20.37 -40.52
N ILE A 527 -10.31 -21.30 -40.78
CA ILE A 527 -10.06 -22.74 -40.60
C ILE A 527 -10.25 -23.40 -41.94
N ASP A 528 -9.21 -24.13 -42.38
CA ASP A 528 -9.21 -24.87 -43.64
C ASP A 528 -10.31 -25.96 -43.64
N PRO A 529 -10.99 -26.23 -44.76
CA PRO A 529 -12.02 -27.26 -44.84
C PRO A 529 -11.57 -28.65 -44.39
N ASN A 530 -10.28 -28.95 -44.51
CA ASN A 530 -9.69 -30.21 -44.06
C ASN A 530 -9.06 -30.11 -42.67
N GLY A 531 -9.14 -28.90 -42.04
CA GLY A 531 -8.62 -28.65 -40.72
C GLY A 531 -9.59 -29.14 -39.64
N GLN A 532 -9.09 -29.95 -38.71
CA GLN A 532 -9.83 -30.22 -37.49
C GLN A 532 -9.93 -28.90 -36.70
N GLY A 533 -11.13 -28.56 -36.17
CA GLY A 533 -11.35 -27.36 -35.43
C GLY A 533 -10.28 -27.11 -34.39
N ALA A 534 -9.64 -25.94 -34.45
CA ALA A 534 -8.57 -25.59 -33.55
C ALA A 534 -9.12 -25.13 -32.19
N LYS A 535 -8.51 -25.61 -31.12
CA LYS A 535 -8.65 -24.98 -29.81
C LYS A 535 -7.67 -23.81 -29.75
N LEU A 536 -8.21 -22.61 -29.75
CA LEU A 536 -7.43 -21.39 -29.74
C LEU A 536 -7.35 -20.86 -28.31
N PRO A 537 -6.13 -20.73 -27.74
CA PRO A 537 -5.99 -20.02 -26.49
C PRO A 537 -6.32 -18.54 -26.75
N LEU A 538 -7.10 -17.94 -25.88
CA LEU A 538 -7.11 -16.49 -25.76
C LEU A 538 -5.81 -16.16 -25.03
N ASP A 539 -4.72 -15.98 -25.77
CA ASP A 539 -3.42 -15.65 -25.23
C ASP A 539 -3.49 -14.35 -24.42
N SER A 540 -2.90 -14.37 -23.26
CA SER A 540 -3.00 -13.34 -22.21
C SER A 540 -4.30 -13.34 -21.43
N ALA A 541 -4.82 -14.49 -21.13
CA ALA A 541 -6.01 -14.67 -20.27
C ALA A 541 -5.94 -13.96 -18.90
N SER A 542 -4.78 -13.59 -18.44
CA SER A 542 -4.64 -12.73 -17.25
C SER A 542 -5.08 -11.28 -17.49
N ALA A 543 -5.12 -10.84 -18.75
CA ALA A 543 -5.45 -9.47 -19.11
C ALA A 543 -6.91 -9.27 -19.55
N PHE A 544 -7.67 -10.34 -19.85
CA PHE A 544 -9.05 -10.22 -20.31
C PHE A 544 -10.04 -10.75 -19.27
N GLN A 545 -10.70 -9.85 -18.57
CA GLN A 545 -11.84 -10.14 -17.72
C GLN A 545 -13.12 -9.75 -18.46
N LEU A 546 -14.17 -10.58 -18.39
CA LEU A 546 -15.49 -10.21 -18.87
C LEU A 546 -16.01 -9.02 -18.06
N GLY A 547 -16.16 -7.90 -18.72
CA GLY A 547 -16.46 -6.62 -18.11
C GLY A 547 -17.94 -6.41 -17.82
N ARG A 548 -18.23 -5.22 -17.32
CA ARG A 548 -19.57 -4.74 -17.02
C ARG A 548 -19.82 -3.42 -17.73
N GLU A 549 -21.08 -3.20 -18.04
CA GLU A 549 -21.58 -2.00 -18.69
C GLU A 549 -22.66 -1.33 -17.84
N ASN A 550 -23.09 -0.13 -18.23
CA ASN A 550 -24.13 0.64 -17.55
C ASN A 550 -23.85 0.78 -16.04
N MET A 551 -22.65 1.30 -15.72
CA MET A 551 -22.18 1.46 -14.35
C MET A 551 -22.25 0.16 -13.52
N GLY A 552 -21.90 -0.96 -14.16
CA GLY A 552 -21.83 -2.26 -13.52
C GLY A 552 -23.15 -2.99 -13.36
N THR A 553 -24.23 -2.53 -13.99
CA THR A 553 -25.55 -3.15 -13.88
C THR A 553 -25.81 -4.23 -14.91
N THR A 554 -25.09 -4.20 -16.04
CA THR A 554 -25.19 -5.19 -17.12
C THR A 554 -23.82 -5.77 -17.44
N SER A 555 -23.81 -6.94 -18.07
CA SER A 555 -22.57 -7.61 -18.48
C SER A 555 -22.23 -7.26 -19.90
N GLU A 556 -20.93 -7.14 -20.20
CA GLU A 556 -20.45 -7.30 -21.56
C GLU A 556 -20.85 -8.67 -22.10
N ILE A 557 -21.03 -8.76 -23.41
CA ILE A 557 -21.32 -9.99 -24.13
C ILE A 557 -20.11 -10.34 -24.99
N ILE A 558 -19.63 -11.57 -24.88
CA ILE A 558 -18.63 -12.10 -25.80
C ILE A 558 -19.26 -13.18 -26.67
N THR A 559 -19.10 -13.09 -27.98
CA THR A 559 -19.75 -13.96 -28.96
C THR A 559 -18.76 -14.54 -29.94
N ILE A 560 -18.77 -15.86 -30.10
CA ILE A 560 -18.19 -16.51 -31.26
C ILE A 560 -19.17 -16.39 -32.41
N ALA A 561 -18.79 -15.64 -33.43
CA ALA A 561 -19.52 -15.55 -34.69
C ALA A 561 -18.74 -16.35 -35.77
N ALA A 562 -19.46 -17.05 -36.62
CA ALA A 562 -18.84 -17.80 -37.69
C ALA A 562 -19.62 -17.66 -39.01
N ALA A 563 -18.87 -17.76 -40.09
CA ALA A 563 -19.39 -17.84 -41.47
C ALA A 563 -18.77 -19.05 -42.19
N THR A 564 -19.58 -19.72 -43.00
CA THR A 564 -19.13 -20.86 -43.79
C THR A 564 -19.02 -20.50 -45.28
N GLY A 565 -18.11 -21.13 -45.99
CA GLY A 565 -17.94 -20.91 -47.42
C GLY A 565 -19.11 -21.44 -48.29
N SER A 566 -19.99 -22.23 -47.70
CA SER A 566 -21.19 -22.80 -48.35
C SER A 566 -22.39 -22.65 -47.42
N ALA A 567 -23.57 -22.49 -47.97
CA ALA A 567 -24.81 -22.36 -47.22
C ALA A 567 -25.22 -23.66 -46.49
N ASN A 568 -26.06 -23.53 -45.48
CA ASN A 568 -26.65 -24.63 -44.69
C ASN A 568 -25.57 -25.58 -44.11
N LYS A 569 -24.59 -25.01 -43.43
CA LYS A 569 -23.54 -25.74 -42.72
C LYS A 569 -23.65 -25.56 -41.22
N ASP A 570 -23.50 -26.65 -40.50
CA ASP A 570 -23.54 -26.63 -39.03
C ASP A 570 -22.18 -26.34 -38.46
N VAL A 571 -22.13 -25.40 -37.53
CA VAL A 571 -20.95 -24.94 -36.83
C VAL A 571 -21.08 -25.22 -35.33
N TYR A 572 -20.01 -25.73 -34.78
CA TYR A 572 -19.88 -26.08 -33.37
C TYR A 572 -18.90 -25.14 -32.70
N ALA A 573 -19.21 -24.71 -31.47
CA ALA A 573 -18.31 -23.89 -30.72
C ALA A 573 -18.30 -24.27 -29.22
N SER A 574 -17.22 -23.91 -28.57
CA SER A 574 -17.11 -23.96 -27.12
C SER A 574 -16.38 -22.75 -26.57
N PHE A 575 -16.78 -22.29 -25.38
CA PHE A 575 -16.03 -21.34 -24.55
C PHE A 575 -15.56 -22.00 -23.27
N GLY A 576 -14.27 -21.83 -22.95
CA GLY A 576 -13.70 -22.21 -21.68
C GLY A 576 -13.27 -20.96 -20.89
N TRP A 577 -13.54 -20.95 -19.60
CA TRP A 577 -13.18 -19.83 -18.72
C TRP A 577 -12.73 -20.30 -17.33
N ILE A 578 -12.07 -19.39 -16.60
CA ILE A 578 -11.84 -19.50 -15.16
C ILE A 578 -12.81 -18.54 -14.46
N GLU A 579 -13.42 -19.03 -13.42
CA GLU A 579 -14.32 -18.27 -12.55
C GLU A 579 -13.67 -18.08 -11.19
N VAL A 580 -13.37 -16.82 -10.84
CA VAL A 580 -12.84 -16.48 -9.52
C VAL A 580 -14.02 -16.38 -8.54
N ARG A 581 -13.96 -17.13 -7.45
CA ARG A 581 -15.03 -17.21 -6.44
C ARG A 581 -14.54 -16.76 -5.07
#